data_ae9ba7d54af6179e94a3b617fe157285
#
_entry.id   ae9ba7d54af6179e94a3b617fe157285
#
_cell.length_a   1.000
_cell.length_b   1.000
_cell.length_c   1.000
_cell.angle_alpha   90.00
_cell.angle_beta   90.00
_cell.angle_gamma   90.00
#
_symmetry.space_group_name_H-M   'P 1'
#
loop_
_entity.id
_entity.type
_entity.pdbx_description
1 polymer ?
#
loop_
_entity_poly.entity_id
_entity_poly.type
_entity_poly.pdbx_seq_one_letter_code
_entity_poly.pdbx_strand_id
1 'polypeptide(L)'
;MPIYDAAYNHKKINERGEPVPTVFERVRKIIVDQLGVDEEDVVPAASFVDDLNADSLDLVELIMSLEEEFSTGVQTVEISDEDAEKIATVQDAVDYIKDRGIEDS
;
A
#
# COMPACT_ATOMS: atom_id res chain seq x y z
N MET A 1 3.22 2.84 33.49
CA MET A 1 3.15 2.93 32.90
C MET A 1 3.19 2.61 31.79
N PRO A 2 2.92 2.45 31.43
CA PRO A 2 3.15 1.98 30.19
C PRO A 2 3.18 3.02 29.21
N ILE A 3 3.93 3.87 29.46
CA ILE A 3 4.10 4.89 28.61
C ILE A 3 4.64 4.46 27.36
N TYR A 4 5.40 3.45 27.41
CA TYR A 4 5.94 2.95 26.25
C TYR A 4 4.90 2.46 25.32
N ASP A 5 3.69 2.35 25.72
CA ASP A 5 2.66 1.93 24.83
C ASP A 5 2.53 2.87 23.67
N ALA A 6 2.70 4.13 23.92
CA ALA A 6 2.64 5.10 22.86
C ALA A 6 3.73 4.91 21.85
N ALA A 7 4.88 4.40 22.29
CA ALA A 7 5.99 4.17 21.39
C ALA A 7 5.80 2.92 20.56
N TYR A 8 5.14 1.93 21.10
CA TYR A 8 4.94 0.71 20.36
C TYR A 8 3.72 0.75 19.49
N ASN A 9 2.68 1.41 19.99
CA ASN A 9 1.43 1.36 19.31
C ASN A 9 1.22 2.60 18.47
N HIS A 10 1.82 2.60 17.31
CA HIS A 10 1.68 3.70 16.40
C HIS A 10 0.39 3.64 15.61
N LYS A 11 -0.32 2.53 15.67
CA LYS A 11 -1.55 2.38 14.90
C LYS A 11 -2.66 3.18 15.54
N LYS A 12 -3.39 3.88 14.72
CA LYS A 12 -4.55 4.61 15.19
C LYS A 12 -5.67 3.61 15.40
N ILE A 13 -6.61 3.96 16.22
CA ILE A 13 -7.73 3.10 16.52
C ILE A 13 -8.99 3.78 16.03
N ASN A 14 -9.86 3.05 15.37
CA ASN A 14 -11.13 3.58 14.88
C ASN A 14 -12.15 3.63 16.01
N GLU A 15 -13.38 4.02 15.69
CA GLU A 15 -14.44 4.16 16.68
C GLU A 15 -14.76 2.88 17.43
N ARG A 16 -14.49 1.74 16.86
CA ARG A 16 -14.77 0.46 17.49
C ARG A 16 -13.64 -0.05 18.36
N GLY A 17 -12.54 0.71 18.43
CA GLY A 17 -11.38 0.27 19.19
C GLY A 17 -10.46 -0.68 18.41
N GLU A 18 -10.66 -0.81 17.12
CA GLU A 18 -9.86 -1.68 16.28
C GLU A 18 -8.72 -0.92 15.63
N PRO A 19 -7.56 -1.56 15.41
CA PRO A 19 -6.46 -0.90 14.73
C PRO A 19 -6.84 -0.54 13.30
N VAL A 20 -6.48 0.66 12.87
CA VAL A 20 -6.70 1.10 11.50
C VAL A 20 -5.47 0.71 10.67
N PRO A 21 -5.64 0.07 9.54
CA PRO A 21 -4.51 -0.35 8.71
C PRO A 21 -3.71 0.84 8.20
N THR A 22 -2.40 0.70 8.15
CA THR A 22 -1.54 1.72 7.57
C THR A 22 -1.63 1.64 6.04
N VAL A 23 -1.11 2.63 5.36
CA VAL A 23 -1.04 2.62 3.90
C VAL A 23 -0.28 1.38 3.43
N PHE A 24 0.85 1.08 4.07
CA PHE A 24 1.64 -0.10 3.73
C PHE A 24 0.81 -1.38 3.86
N GLU A 25 0.08 -1.53 4.95
CA GLU A 25 -0.73 -2.73 5.16
C GLU A 25 -1.82 -2.88 4.09
N ARG A 26 -2.42 -1.77 3.70
CA ARG A 26 -3.44 -1.77 2.66
C ARG A 26 -2.85 -2.13 1.30
N VAL A 27 -1.69 -1.57 0.99
CA VAL A 27 -0.98 -1.87 -0.25
C VAL A 27 -0.59 -3.35 -0.26
N ARG A 28 -0.05 -3.85 0.85
CA ARG A 28 0.36 -5.26 0.96
C ARG A 28 -0.82 -6.20 0.70
N LYS A 29 -1.97 -5.90 1.27
CA LYS A 29 -3.16 -6.72 1.08
C LYS A 29 -3.55 -6.78 -0.39
N ILE A 30 -3.52 -5.66 -1.08
CA ILE A 30 -3.84 -5.60 -2.49
C ILE A 30 -2.85 -6.44 -3.29
N ILE A 31 -1.57 -6.34 -2.97
CA ILE A 31 -0.53 -7.09 -3.66
C ILE A 31 -0.74 -8.60 -3.47
N VAL A 32 -1.02 -9.02 -2.26
CA VAL A 32 -1.28 -10.42 -1.96
C VAL A 32 -2.47 -10.92 -2.78
N ASP A 33 -3.54 -10.14 -2.81
CA ASP A 33 -4.74 -10.52 -3.54
C ASP A 33 -4.54 -10.56 -5.05
N GLN A 34 -3.80 -9.62 -5.59
CA GLN A 34 -3.61 -9.50 -7.04
C GLN A 34 -2.54 -10.44 -7.57
N LEU A 35 -1.46 -10.62 -6.85
CA LEU A 35 -0.34 -11.43 -7.33
C LEU A 35 -0.30 -12.84 -6.75
N GLY A 36 -1.11 -13.11 -5.74
CA GLY A 36 -1.14 -14.42 -5.12
C GLY A 36 0.13 -14.79 -4.35
N VAL A 37 0.83 -13.78 -3.84
CA VAL A 37 2.06 -13.99 -3.07
C VAL A 37 1.75 -13.97 -1.58
N ASP A 38 2.71 -14.45 -0.77
CA ASP A 38 2.55 -14.44 0.68
C ASP A 38 2.82 -13.06 1.25
N GLU A 39 2.15 -12.73 2.33
CA GLU A 39 2.38 -11.46 3.00
C GLU A 39 3.83 -11.26 3.40
N GLU A 40 4.51 -12.34 3.76
CA GLU A 40 5.89 -12.28 4.18
C GLU A 40 6.84 -11.85 3.07
N ASP A 41 6.44 -12.06 1.82
CA ASP A 41 7.24 -11.67 0.67
C ASP A 41 7.04 -10.20 0.32
N VAL A 42 5.96 -9.60 0.81
CA VAL A 42 5.66 -8.20 0.51
C VAL A 42 6.30 -7.31 1.56
N VAL A 43 7.55 -6.96 1.31
CA VAL A 43 8.31 -6.07 2.17
C VAL A 43 8.64 -4.79 1.40
N PRO A 44 8.97 -3.69 2.08
CA PRO A 44 9.20 -2.41 1.38
C PRO A 44 10.21 -2.48 0.25
N ALA A 45 11.26 -3.25 0.41
CA ALA A 45 12.30 -3.35 -0.60
C ALA A 45 11.99 -4.35 -1.72
N ALA A 46 10.88 -5.06 -1.64
CA ALA A 46 10.54 -6.07 -2.65
C ALA A 46 10.24 -5.41 -4.00
N SER A 47 10.85 -5.94 -5.05
CA SER A 47 10.59 -5.50 -6.42
C SER A 47 9.40 -6.26 -6.95
N PHE A 48 8.47 -5.57 -7.58
CA PHE A 48 7.29 -6.22 -8.15
C PHE A 48 7.67 -7.25 -9.21
N VAL A 49 8.63 -6.93 -10.02
CA VAL A 49 9.05 -7.80 -11.11
C VAL A 49 10.01 -8.88 -10.63
N ASP A 50 11.07 -8.48 -9.93
CA ASP A 50 12.13 -9.40 -9.55
C ASP A 50 11.80 -10.30 -8.37
N ASP A 51 11.12 -9.74 -7.37
CA ASP A 51 10.82 -10.48 -6.14
C ASP A 51 9.43 -11.09 -6.11
N LEU A 52 8.47 -10.40 -6.70
CA LEU A 52 7.08 -10.83 -6.67
C LEU A 52 6.61 -11.42 -8.00
N ASN A 53 7.49 -11.45 -8.99
CA ASN A 53 7.23 -12.05 -10.31
C ASN A 53 6.02 -11.47 -11.04
N ALA A 54 5.77 -10.19 -10.86
CA ALA A 54 4.68 -9.53 -11.56
C ALA A 54 5.06 -9.25 -13.01
N ASP A 55 4.16 -9.56 -13.94
CA ASP A 55 4.39 -9.19 -15.33
C ASP A 55 3.67 -7.86 -15.61
N SER A 56 3.71 -7.40 -16.86
CA SER A 56 3.13 -6.11 -17.22
C SER A 56 1.63 -6.04 -16.95
N LEU A 57 0.92 -7.12 -17.22
CA LEU A 57 -0.52 -7.15 -17.00
C LEU A 57 -0.83 -7.13 -15.50
N ASP A 58 -0.06 -7.87 -14.72
CA ASP A 58 -0.22 -7.88 -13.27
C ASP A 58 -0.02 -6.48 -12.71
N LEU A 59 0.98 -5.77 -13.22
CA LEU A 59 1.25 -4.41 -12.77
C LEU A 59 0.11 -3.46 -13.11
N VAL A 60 -0.48 -3.58 -14.29
CA VAL A 60 -1.60 -2.75 -14.69
C VAL A 60 -2.78 -3.00 -13.77
N GLU A 61 -3.09 -4.25 -13.50
CA GLU A 61 -4.19 -4.59 -12.62
C GLU A 61 -3.94 -4.13 -11.19
N LEU A 62 -2.70 -4.25 -10.73
CA LEU A 62 -2.31 -3.80 -9.41
C LEU A 62 -2.49 -2.28 -9.28
N ILE A 63 -2.05 -1.53 -10.27
CA ILE A 63 -2.18 -0.08 -10.28
C ILE A 63 -3.66 0.32 -10.22
N MET A 64 -4.49 -0.34 -11.00
CA MET A 64 -5.93 -0.05 -11.00
C MET A 64 -6.54 -0.35 -9.62
N SER A 65 -6.13 -1.43 -8.99
CA SER A 65 -6.61 -1.79 -7.67
C SER A 65 -6.19 -0.76 -6.62
N LEU A 66 -4.96 -0.25 -6.73
CA LEU A 66 -4.47 0.78 -5.84
C LEU A 66 -5.28 2.07 -6.01
N GLU A 67 -5.57 2.44 -7.25
CA GLU A 67 -6.37 3.63 -7.52
C GLU A 67 -7.76 3.49 -6.90
N GLU A 68 -8.38 2.34 -7.05
CA GLU A 68 -9.71 2.10 -6.49
C GLU A 68 -9.70 2.09 -4.97
N GLU A 69 -8.69 1.46 -4.38
CA GLU A 69 -8.62 1.34 -2.94
C GLU A 69 -8.45 2.67 -2.24
N PHE A 70 -7.65 3.55 -2.84
CA PHE A 70 -7.29 4.81 -2.21
C PHE A 70 -8.08 6.02 -2.71
N SER A 71 -8.95 5.85 -3.67
CA SER A 71 -9.82 6.93 -4.12
C SER A 71 -11.04 7.01 -3.21
N THR A 72 -11.44 8.23 -2.88
CA THR A 72 -12.62 8.44 -2.04
C THR A 72 -13.56 9.36 -2.80
N GLY A 73 -14.71 9.66 -2.22
CA GLY A 73 -15.65 10.57 -2.82
C GLY A 73 -15.13 11.99 -2.98
N VAL A 74 -14.14 12.37 -2.19
CA VAL A 74 -13.57 13.72 -2.22
C VAL A 74 -12.17 13.76 -2.80
N GLN A 75 -11.51 12.62 -2.90
CA GLN A 75 -10.15 12.56 -3.40
C GLN A 75 -9.99 11.35 -4.32
N THR A 76 -9.46 11.61 -5.51
CA THR A 76 -9.21 10.56 -6.48
C THR A 76 -7.71 10.37 -6.63
N VAL A 77 -7.26 9.14 -6.55
CA VAL A 77 -5.86 8.81 -6.77
C VAL A 77 -5.75 8.30 -8.19
N GLU A 78 -5.00 9.01 -9.02
CA GLU A 78 -4.74 8.61 -10.39
C GLU A 78 -3.25 8.39 -10.56
N ILE A 79 -2.89 7.27 -11.16
CA ILE A 79 -1.49 6.93 -11.39
C ILE A 79 -1.29 6.90 -12.90
N SER A 80 -0.56 7.87 -13.42
CA SER A 80 -0.29 7.92 -14.86
C SER A 80 0.67 6.79 -15.26
N ASP A 81 0.75 6.52 -16.55
CA ASP A 81 1.67 5.49 -17.04
C ASP A 81 3.11 5.84 -16.71
N GLU A 82 3.46 7.12 -16.78
CA GLU A 82 4.79 7.56 -16.43
C GLU A 82 5.11 7.31 -14.97
N ASP A 83 4.16 7.59 -14.09
CA ASP A 83 4.35 7.36 -12.66
C ASP A 83 4.37 5.87 -12.35
N ALA A 84 3.55 5.08 -13.05
CA ALA A 84 3.54 3.64 -12.86
C ALA A 84 4.90 3.02 -13.19
N GLU A 85 5.58 3.54 -14.20
CA GLU A 85 6.91 3.07 -14.55
C GLU A 85 7.95 3.32 -13.47
N LYS A 86 7.72 4.32 -12.62
CA LYS A 86 8.62 4.65 -11.54
C LYS A 86 8.36 3.81 -10.29
N ILE A 87 7.24 3.13 -10.25
CA ILE A 87 6.88 2.29 -9.11
C ILE A 87 7.49 0.90 -9.34
N ALA A 88 8.68 0.70 -8.85
CA ALA A 88 9.39 -0.56 -9.01
C ALA A 88 9.33 -1.45 -7.78
N THR A 89 9.22 -0.87 -6.60
CA THR A 89 9.16 -1.62 -5.34
C THR A 89 7.90 -1.30 -4.57
N VAL A 90 7.62 -2.11 -3.55
CA VAL A 90 6.49 -1.89 -2.67
C VAL A 90 6.60 -0.52 -2.00
N GLN A 91 7.81 -0.14 -1.58
CA GLN A 91 8.03 1.16 -0.96
C GLN A 91 7.70 2.30 -1.91
N ASP A 92 8.05 2.17 -3.18
CA ASP A 92 7.73 3.18 -4.18
C ASP A 92 6.22 3.38 -4.29
N ALA A 93 5.46 2.30 -4.25
CA ALA A 93 4.00 2.38 -4.30
C ALA A 93 3.44 3.07 -3.07
N VAL A 94 3.95 2.73 -1.90
CA VAL A 94 3.51 3.33 -0.64
C VAL A 94 3.83 4.83 -0.65
N ASP A 95 5.03 5.19 -1.07
CA ASP A 95 5.44 6.59 -1.13
C ASP A 95 4.58 7.39 -2.10
N TYR A 96 4.26 6.81 -3.24
CA TYR A 96 3.42 7.46 -4.22
C TYR A 96 2.03 7.76 -3.64
N ILE A 97 1.45 6.79 -2.96
CA ILE A 97 0.13 6.95 -2.37
C ILE A 97 0.17 8.03 -1.28
N LYS A 98 1.20 8.02 -0.44
CA LYS A 98 1.34 9.03 0.61
C LYS A 98 1.55 10.42 0.04
N ASP A 99 2.27 10.53 -1.06
CA ASP A 99 2.51 11.81 -1.72
C ASP A 99 1.21 12.41 -2.28
N ARG A 100 0.22 11.58 -2.52
CA ARG A 100 -1.08 12.06 -2.98
C ARG A 100 -1.98 12.52 -1.83
N GLY A 101 -1.46 12.57 -0.62
CA GLY A 101 -2.21 13.03 0.53
C GLY A 101 -2.94 11.95 1.30
N ILE A 102 -2.73 10.69 0.95
CA ILE A 102 -3.32 9.58 1.69
C ILE A 102 -2.41 9.28 2.87
N GLU A 103 -2.96 9.30 4.04
CA GLU A 103 -2.20 9.05 5.25
C GLU A 103 -2.65 7.79 5.95
N ASP A 104 -1.80 7.30 6.84
CA ASP A 104 -2.17 6.21 7.73
C ASP A 104 -3.27 6.75 8.64
N SER A 105 -4.38 6.11 8.71
CA SER A 105 -5.49 6.68 9.46
C SER A 105 -6.10 5.73 10.46
#